data_45c85164249f086b8d97eee49fcbfcbe
#
_entry.id   45c85164249f086b8d97eee49fcbfcbe
#
_cell.length_a   1.000
_cell.length_b   1.000
_cell.length_c   1.000
_cell.angle_alpha   90.00
_cell.angle_beta   90.00
_cell.angle_gamma   90.00
#
_symmetry.space_group_name_H-M   'P 1'
#
loop_
_entity.id
_entity.type
_entity.pdbx_description
1 polymer ?
#
loop_
_entity_poly.entity_id
_entity_poly.type
_entity_poly.pdbx_seq_one_letter_code
_entity_poly.pdbx_strand_id
1 'polypeptide(L)'
;MLSRMTDFWGVSFSGDDGKPKQGHEYRTLHDIFGCAEMGIILRWKDGLLHDDGDLPAVEFQDAHIEHYRNGLPHAEKHMPAIIADYGTQCEYYIDGKQVTE
;
A
#
# COMPACT_ATOMS: atom_id res chain seq x y z
N MET A 1 -6.51 -7.41 13.73
CA MET A 1 -6.78 -7.22 12.31
C MET A 1 -5.78 -6.29 11.68
N LEU A 2 -5.30 -6.64 10.52
CA LEU A 2 -4.37 -5.80 9.79
C LEU A 2 -5.10 -5.08 8.70
N SER A 3 -5.11 -3.78 8.76
CA SER A 3 -5.83 -2.99 7.80
C SER A 3 -4.94 -2.03 7.02
N ARG A 4 -3.65 -1.97 7.36
CA ARG A 4 -2.75 -1.11 6.62
C ARG A 4 -1.31 -1.52 6.89
N MET A 5 -0.41 -1.03 6.05
CA MET A 5 0.98 -1.47 6.07
C MET A 5 1.90 -0.41 6.69
N THR A 6 1.48 0.14 7.83
CA THR A 6 2.25 1.21 8.47
C THR A 6 3.67 0.80 8.86
N ASP A 7 3.86 -0.47 9.18
CA ASP A 7 5.19 -0.95 9.57
C ASP A 7 6.17 -0.95 8.38
N PHE A 8 5.65 -0.81 7.16
CA PHE A 8 6.47 -0.85 5.95
C PHE A 8 6.67 0.53 5.33
N TRP A 9 6.20 1.58 5.98
CA TRP A 9 6.36 2.92 5.43
C TRP A 9 7.83 3.28 5.33
N GLY A 10 8.24 3.63 4.11
CA GLY A 10 9.62 4.01 3.86
C GLY A 10 10.62 2.88 3.83
N VAL A 11 10.17 1.64 3.99
CA VAL A 11 11.03 0.47 3.98
C VAL A 11 11.20 -0.04 2.56
N SER A 12 12.45 -0.21 2.14
CA SER A 12 12.76 -0.72 0.80
C SER A 12 12.86 -2.24 0.83
N PHE A 13 12.29 -2.89 -0.16
CA PHE A 13 12.28 -4.35 -0.26
C PHE A 13 13.01 -4.81 -1.51
N SER A 14 13.69 -5.94 -1.39
CA SER A 14 14.40 -6.56 -2.51
C SER A 14 13.77 -7.89 -2.85
N GLY A 15 13.90 -8.29 -4.11
CA GLY A 15 13.47 -9.61 -4.54
C GLY A 15 14.54 -10.65 -4.26
N ASP A 16 14.28 -11.89 -4.71
CA ASP A 16 15.19 -13.01 -4.49
C ASP A 16 16.53 -12.80 -5.17
N ASP A 17 16.58 -11.97 -6.20
CA ASP A 17 17.82 -11.66 -6.92
C ASP A 17 18.63 -10.56 -6.24
N GLY A 18 18.18 -10.06 -5.10
CA GLY A 18 18.87 -9.00 -4.36
C GLY A 18 18.66 -7.61 -4.93
N LYS A 19 17.85 -7.47 -5.98
CA LYS A 19 17.57 -6.17 -6.59
C LYS A 19 16.29 -5.58 -6.02
N PRO A 20 16.16 -4.24 -6.00
CA PRO A 20 14.93 -3.62 -5.52
C PRO A 20 13.71 -4.13 -6.29
N LYS A 21 12.62 -4.35 -5.58
CA LYS A 21 11.39 -4.83 -6.20
C LYS A 21 10.84 -3.81 -7.18
N GLN A 22 10.32 -4.30 -8.31
CA GLN A 22 9.72 -3.48 -9.36
C GLN A 22 8.43 -4.15 -9.82
N GLY A 23 7.49 -3.33 -10.30
CA GLY A 23 6.24 -3.85 -10.86
C GLY A 23 5.29 -4.34 -9.80
N HIS A 24 4.33 -5.15 -10.20
CA HIS A 24 3.33 -5.64 -9.25
C HIS A 24 3.55 -7.10 -8.92
N GLU A 25 3.07 -7.51 -7.76
CA GLU A 25 3.08 -8.91 -7.37
C GLU A 25 1.84 -9.23 -6.57
N TYR A 26 1.43 -10.49 -6.62
CA TYR A 26 0.31 -11.00 -5.84
C TYR A 26 0.85 -11.78 -4.65
N ARG A 27 0.37 -11.47 -3.47
CA ARG A 27 0.73 -12.18 -2.25
C ARG A 27 -0.53 -12.45 -1.44
N THR A 28 -0.38 -13.11 -0.32
CA THR A 28 -1.48 -13.25 0.63
C THR A 28 -1.08 -12.60 1.94
N LEU A 29 -2.06 -12.28 2.76
CA LEU A 29 -1.75 -11.78 4.10
C LEU A 29 -0.98 -12.81 4.91
N HIS A 30 -1.19 -14.10 4.64
CA HIS A 30 -0.43 -15.15 5.29
C HIS A 30 1.06 -15.02 4.97
N ASP A 31 1.40 -14.72 3.71
CA ASP A 31 2.79 -14.57 3.30
C ASP A 31 3.47 -13.40 4.00
N ILE A 32 2.73 -12.32 4.23
CA ILE A 32 3.31 -11.07 4.73
C ILE A 32 3.22 -10.99 6.25
N PHE A 33 2.08 -11.36 6.81
CA PHE A 33 1.81 -11.18 8.24
C PHE A 33 1.55 -12.49 8.98
N GLY A 34 1.49 -13.61 8.26
CA GLY A 34 1.23 -14.90 8.88
C GLY A 34 -0.18 -15.10 9.37
N CYS A 35 -1.14 -14.33 8.90
CA CYS A 35 -2.50 -14.43 9.45
C CYS A 35 -3.50 -15.07 8.50
N ALA A 36 -4.00 -14.42 7.50
CA ALA A 36 -5.11 -14.93 6.70
C ALA A 36 -4.70 -15.20 5.26
N GLU A 37 -5.48 -16.01 4.56
CA GLU A 37 -5.24 -16.33 3.14
C GLU A 37 -5.85 -15.28 2.20
N MET A 38 -6.09 -14.08 2.69
CA MET A 38 -6.64 -13.00 1.88
C MET A 38 -5.63 -12.52 0.85
N GLY A 39 -6.07 -12.39 -0.39
CA GLY A 39 -5.21 -11.91 -1.47
C GLY A 39 -4.89 -10.42 -1.35
N ILE A 40 -3.71 -10.07 -1.78
CA ILE A 40 -3.24 -8.69 -1.74
C ILE A 40 -2.36 -8.47 -2.98
N ILE A 41 -2.53 -7.33 -3.62
CA ILE A 41 -1.69 -6.94 -4.75
C ILE A 41 -0.84 -5.77 -4.29
N LEU A 42 0.47 -5.88 -4.54
CA LEU A 42 1.44 -4.87 -4.17
C LEU A 42 2.08 -4.32 -5.43
N ARG A 43 2.27 -3.00 -5.50
CA ARG A 43 2.93 -2.36 -6.62
C ARG A 43 4.16 -1.63 -6.12
N TRP A 44 5.29 -1.92 -6.76
CA TRP A 44 6.61 -1.50 -6.31
C TRP A 44 7.31 -0.63 -7.32
N LYS A 45 8.12 0.28 -6.82
CA LYS A 45 9.07 1.03 -7.65
C LYS A 45 10.34 1.20 -6.83
N ASP A 46 11.44 0.67 -7.33
CA ASP A 46 12.75 0.74 -6.66
C ASP A 46 12.69 0.23 -5.22
N GLY A 47 11.94 -0.84 -5.02
CA GLY A 47 11.82 -1.48 -3.70
C GLY A 47 10.81 -0.84 -2.77
N LEU A 48 10.20 0.25 -3.18
CA LEU A 48 9.24 0.99 -2.36
C LEU A 48 7.83 0.84 -2.91
N LEU A 49 6.85 0.80 -2.02
CA LEU A 49 5.45 0.82 -2.46
C LEU A 49 5.20 2.13 -3.18
N HIS A 50 4.60 2.04 -4.36
CA HIS A 50 4.44 3.23 -5.19
C HIS A 50 3.32 3.05 -6.20
N ASP A 51 2.56 4.12 -6.43
CA ASP A 51 1.61 4.17 -7.54
C ASP A 51 1.60 5.59 -8.10
N ASP A 52 0.99 5.72 -9.28
CA ASP A 52 0.90 6.99 -9.98
C ASP A 52 -0.50 7.59 -9.88
N GLY A 53 -1.34 7.04 -9.03
CA GLY A 53 -2.68 7.55 -8.82
C GLY A 53 -3.78 6.77 -9.50
N ASP A 54 -3.45 5.97 -10.50
CA ASP A 54 -4.45 5.17 -11.22
C ASP A 54 -4.83 3.90 -10.47
N LEU A 55 -3.84 3.03 -10.25
CA LEU A 55 -4.04 1.80 -9.50
C LEU A 55 -3.33 1.94 -8.17
N PRO A 56 -3.96 1.52 -7.07
CA PRO A 56 -3.34 1.69 -5.76
C PRO A 56 -2.07 0.85 -5.61
N ALA A 57 -1.14 1.32 -4.78
CA ALA A 57 0.07 0.56 -4.48
C ALA A 57 -0.26 -0.72 -3.72
N VAL A 58 -1.34 -0.71 -2.93
CA VAL A 58 -1.78 -1.88 -2.18
C VAL A 58 -3.27 -2.07 -2.38
N GLU A 59 -3.66 -3.26 -2.83
CA GLU A 59 -5.08 -3.63 -2.97
C GLU A 59 -5.33 -4.90 -2.22
N PHE A 60 -6.20 -4.84 -1.21
CA PHE A 60 -6.65 -6.03 -0.50
C PHE A 60 -7.91 -6.57 -1.16
N GLN A 61 -8.09 -7.86 -1.09
CA GLN A 61 -9.23 -8.53 -1.68
C GLN A 61 -10.58 -8.03 -1.14
N ASP A 62 -10.60 -7.50 0.07
CA ASP A 62 -11.82 -7.02 0.72
C ASP A 62 -12.11 -5.53 0.45
N ALA A 63 -11.56 -5.00 -0.64
CA ALA A 63 -11.77 -3.62 -1.06
C ALA A 63 -11.03 -2.56 -0.23
N HIS A 64 -10.10 -2.99 0.62
CA HIS A 64 -9.19 -2.06 1.31
C HIS A 64 -8.09 -1.66 0.33
N ILE A 65 -7.90 -0.37 0.12
CA ILE A 65 -6.87 0.12 -0.80
C ILE A 65 -5.99 1.15 -0.12
N GLU A 66 -4.71 1.18 -0.54
CA GLU A 66 -3.76 2.16 -0.03
C GLU A 66 -2.94 2.69 -1.19
N HIS A 67 -2.81 4.01 -1.28
CA HIS A 67 -1.99 4.67 -2.27
C HIS A 67 -0.69 5.13 -1.63
N TYR A 68 0.41 4.92 -2.32
CA TYR A 68 1.74 5.27 -1.83
C TYR A 68 2.54 5.97 -2.89
N ARG A 69 3.43 6.84 -2.44
CA ARG A 69 4.45 7.45 -3.29
C ARG A 69 5.77 7.32 -2.56
N ASN A 70 6.74 6.65 -3.21
CA ASN A 70 8.07 6.44 -2.65
C ASN A 70 8.03 5.83 -1.24
N GLY A 71 7.14 4.87 -1.05
CA GLY A 71 7.05 4.12 0.19
C GLY A 71 6.24 4.77 1.29
N LEU A 72 5.69 5.96 1.06
CA LEU A 72 4.90 6.67 2.05
C LEU A 72 3.47 6.87 1.55
N PRO A 73 2.48 6.82 2.44
CA PRO A 73 1.10 7.02 2.00
C PRO A 73 0.93 8.40 1.40
N HIS A 74 0.30 8.43 0.24
CA HIS A 74 0.15 9.68 -0.50
C HIS A 74 -0.97 9.56 -1.52
N ALA A 75 -1.77 10.61 -1.65
CA ALA A 75 -2.71 10.76 -2.74
C ALA A 75 -2.78 12.23 -3.09
N GLU A 76 -3.30 12.50 -4.27
CA GLU A 76 -3.43 13.89 -4.70
C GLU A 76 -4.45 14.61 -3.83
N LYS A 77 -4.37 15.92 -3.85
CA LYS A 77 -5.22 16.78 -3.03
C LYS A 77 -6.69 16.36 -3.13
N HIS A 78 -7.35 16.26 -2.00
CA HIS A 78 -8.75 15.90 -1.85
C HIS A 78 -9.07 14.44 -2.13
N MET A 79 -8.06 13.61 -2.40
CA MET A 79 -8.26 12.19 -2.61
C MET A 79 -7.71 11.45 -1.39
N PRO A 80 -8.41 10.41 -0.91
CA PRO A 80 -7.89 9.64 0.22
C PRO A 80 -6.71 8.77 -0.22
N ALA A 81 -5.70 8.67 0.64
CA ALA A 81 -4.59 7.75 0.42
C ALA A 81 -4.95 6.35 0.90
N ILE A 82 -5.74 6.25 1.96
CA ILE A 82 -6.14 4.95 2.51
C ILE A 82 -7.66 4.89 2.56
N ILE A 83 -8.23 3.84 1.97
CA ILE A 83 -9.66 3.60 1.95
C ILE A 83 -9.90 2.22 2.54
N ALA A 84 -10.62 2.17 3.64
CA ALA A 84 -10.90 0.92 4.34
C ALA A 84 -12.38 0.77 4.62
N ASP A 85 -12.80 -0.41 5.08
CA ASP A 85 -14.16 -0.72 5.48
C ASP A 85 -15.16 -0.36 4.37
N TYR A 86 -14.84 -0.79 3.14
CA TYR A 86 -15.71 -0.58 1.97
C TYR A 86 -16.02 0.90 1.72
N GLY A 87 -15.02 1.76 1.95
CA GLY A 87 -15.14 3.18 1.66
C GLY A 87 -15.64 4.02 2.81
N THR A 88 -15.94 3.42 3.95
CA THR A 88 -16.46 4.19 5.10
C THR A 88 -15.35 4.80 5.94
N GLN A 89 -14.11 4.31 5.80
CA GLN A 89 -12.95 4.82 6.52
C GLN A 89 -11.95 5.34 5.51
N CYS A 90 -11.81 6.65 5.45
CA CYS A 90 -10.88 7.28 4.52
C CYS A 90 -9.87 8.11 5.28
N GLU A 91 -8.60 7.98 4.92
CA GLU A 91 -7.53 8.77 5.53
C GLU A 91 -6.75 9.46 4.43
N TYR A 92 -6.40 10.69 4.67
CA TYR A 92 -5.76 11.57 3.69
C TYR A 92 -4.32 11.83 4.10
N TYR A 93 -3.40 11.63 3.17
CA TYR A 93 -1.97 11.80 3.43
C TYR A 93 -1.31 12.48 2.26
N ILE A 94 -0.32 13.33 2.57
CA ILE A 94 0.57 13.93 1.58
C ILE A 94 1.98 13.61 2.03
N ASP A 95 2.70 12.84 1.22
CA ASP A 95 4.08 12.42 1.50
C ASP A 95 4.27 11.87 2.91
N GLY A 96 3.34 11.01 3.31
CA GLY A 96 3.42 10.32 4.59
C GLY A 96 2.86 11.08 5.77
N LYS A 97 2.44 12.32 5.57
CA LYS A 97 1.88 13.13 6.65
C LYS A 97 0.37 13.17 6.53
N GLN A 98 -0.31 12.83 7.60
CA GLN A 98 -1.77 12.85 7.61
C GLN A 98 -2.27 14.29 7.55
N VAL A 99 -3.26 14.50 6.70
CA VAL A 99 -3.87 15.81 6.57
C VAL A 99 -5.35 15.68 6.83
N THR A 100 -5.97 16.77 7.27
CA THR A 100 -7.42 16.77 7.46
C THR A 100 -8.07 17.33 6.21
N GLU A 101 -9.25 16.81 5.96
CA GLU A 101 -10.03 17.20 4.83
C GLU A 101 -10.43 18.66 4.91
#